data_4d520db53ef0e2d717ea862c2397b891
#
_entry.id   4d520db53ef0e2d717ea862c2397b891
#
_cell.length_a   1.000
_cell.length_b   1.000
_cell.length_c   1.000
_cell.angle_alpha   90.00
_cell.angle_beta   90.00
_cell.angle_gamma   90.00
#
_symmetry.space_group_name_H-M   'P 1'
#
loop_
_entity.id
_entity.type
_entity.pdbx_description
1 polymer ?
#
loop_
_entity_poly.entity_id
_entity_poly.type
_entity_poly.pdbx_seq_one_letter_code
_entity_poly.pdbx_strand_id
1 'polypeptide(L)'
;MSTKKSGLLLITLISLALSSLAFAQNSYELGTVLTTSQISALGNMRSVSVGNATFRILPSSSAAGGNVINDQGKIGRCEGDVLISGISIDQAKSALVPYQASIVSTKVYESLKMVSVRFSNIVDAANARNNLANSLPDARVTLPVIFSLPKKQ
;
A
#
# COMPACT_ATOMS: atom_id res chain seq x y z
N MET A 1 -50.88 -42.80 -49.02
CA MET A 1 -50.98 -42.62 -47.57
C MET A 1 -49.60 -42.27 -47.03
N SER A 2 -49.38 -40.99 -46.71
CA SER A 2 -48.10 -40.46 -46.31
C SER A 2 -48.14 -40.16 -44.83
N THR A 3 -47.36 -40.85 -44.03
CA THR A 3 -47.20 -40.60 -42.61
C THR A 3 -45.92 -39.76 -42.39
N LYS A 4 -46.08 -38.44 -42.13
CA LYS A 4 -45.04 -37.53 -41.69
C LYS A 4 -44.69 -37.85 -40.26
N LYS A 5 -43.42 -38.26 -40.01
CA LYS A 5 -42.83 -38.36 -38.70
C LYS A 5 -42.18 -36.99 -38.36
N SER A 6 -42.85 -36.29 -37.47
CA SER A 6 -42.27 -35.04 -36.86
C SER A 6 -41.19 -35.42 -35.87
N GLY A 7 -39.94 -35.11 -36.19
CA GLY A 7 -38.83 -35.19 -35.27
C GLY A 7 -38.83 -33.97 -34.36
N LEU A 8 -39.04 -34.19 -33.08
CA LEU A 8 -38.94 -33.17 -32.02
C LEU A 8 -37.48 -32.98 -31.68
N LEU A 9 -36.90 -31.86 -32.11
CA LEU A 9 -35.53 -31.49 -31.81
C LEU A 9 -35.52 -30.85 -30.40
N LEU A 10 -35.04 -31.61 -29.43
CA LEU A 10 -34.87 -31.15 -28.06
C LEU A 10 -33.58 -30.33 -27.97
N ILE A 11 -33.71 -29.02 -28.04
CA ILE A 11 -32.56 -28.07 -27.80
C ILE A 11 -32.38 -27.93 -26.31
N THR A 12 -31.40 -28.65 -25.77
CA THR A 12 -30.95 -28.47 -24.37
C THR A 12 -30.13 -27.20 -24.28
N LEU A 13 -30.73 -26.13 -23.74
CA LEU A 13 -30.02 -24.90 -23.38
C LEU A 13 -29.17 -25.21 -22.17
N ILE A 14 -27.86 -25.37 -22.38
CA ILE A 14 -26.87 -25.38 -21.30
C ILE A 14 -26.66 -23.93 -20.92
N SER A 15 -27.34 -23.50 -19.86
CA SER A 15 -27.05 -22.22 -19.19
C SER A 15 -25.71 -22.33 -18.49
N LEU A 16 -24.65 -21.87 -19.12
CA LEU A 16 -23.37 -21.58 -18.43
C LEU A 16 -23.65 -20.43 -17.46
N ALA A 17 -23.87 -20.76 -16.20
CA ALA A 17 -23.78 -19.79 -15.10
C ALA A 17 -22.31 -19.35 -14.99
N LEU A 18 -21.97 -18.26 -15.66
CA LEU A 18 -20.77 -17.51 -15.34
C LEU A 18 -20.96 -16.95 -13.92
N SER A 19 -20.50 -17.73 -12.95
CA SER A 19 -20.25 -17.21 -11.59
C SER A 19 -19.16 -16.16 -11.73
N SER A 20 -19.56 -14.91 -11.94
CA SER A 20 -18.70 -13.76 -11.72
C SER A 20 -18.26 -13.83 -10.26
N LEU A 21 -17.03 -14.31 -10.03
CA LEU A 21 -16.29 -14.11 -8.80
C LEU A 21 -16.12 -12.60 -8.69
N ALA A 22 -17.10 -11.95 -8.08
CA ALA A 22 -16.94 -10.62 -7.57
C ALA A 22 -15.82 -10.74 -6.53
N PHE A 23 -14.61 -10.35 -6.93
CA PHE A 23 -13.56 -10.02 -5.98
C PHE A 23 -14.14 -8.87 -5.15
N ALA A 24 -14.73 -9.21 -4.01
CA ALA A 24 -15.06 -8.22 -2.99
C ALA A 24 -13.76 -7.46 -2.76
N GLN A 25 -13.78 -6.16 -3.05
CA GLN A 25 -12.71 -5.26 -2.62
C GLN A 25 -12.69 -5.38 -1.10
N ASN A 26 -11.78 -6.21 -0.58
CA ASN A 26 -11.59 -6.35 0.84
C ASN A 26 -11.09 -4.99 1.35
N SER A 27 -12.01 -4.19 1.84
CA SER A 27 -11.67 -2.99 2.58
C SER A 27 -11.07 -3.44 3.91
N TYR A 28 -9.75 -3.40 3.99
CA TYR A 28 -9.05 -3.76 5.22
C TYR A 28 -9.24 -2.68 6.27
N GLU A 29 -9.78 -3.07 7.42
CA GLU A 29 -9.93 -2.16 8.56
C GLU A 29 -8.58 -2.02 9.30
N LEU A 30 -8.18 -0.76 9.53
CA LEU A 30 -6.94 -0.45 10.24
C LEU A 30 -6.93 -1.01 11.65
N GLY A 31 -5.82 -1.62 12.03
CA GLY A 31 -5.64 -2.20 13.35
C GLY A 31 -6.12 -3.64 13.49
N THR A 32 -6.87 -4.17 12.51
CA THR A 32 -7.25 -5.59 12.48
C THR A 32 -6.02 -6.48 12.35
N VAL A 33 -6.02 -7.61 13.04
CA VAL A 33 -4.95 -8.62 12.94
C VAL A 33 -5.46 -9.77 12.08
N LEU A 34 -4.77 -10.03 10.98
CA LEU A 34 -5.06 -11.16 10.09
C LEU A 34 -4.49 -12.46 10.69
N THR A 35 -5.25 -13.53 10.57
CA THR A 35 -4.78 -14.89 10.91
C THR A 35 -3.75 -15.39 9.89
N THR A 36 -2.96 -16.39 10.25
CA THR A 36 -1.98 -17.00 9.35
C THR A 36 -2.63 -17.54 8.07
N SER A 37 -3.82 -18.14 8.17
CA SER A 37 -4.57 -18.64 7.01
C SER A 37 -5.04 -17.51 6.08
N GLN A 38 -5.51 -16.39 6.63
CA GLN A 38 -5.88 -15.21 5.84
C GLN A 38 -4.66 -14.61 5.12
N ILE A 39 -3.53 -14.52 5.83
CA ILE A 39 -2.27 -14.02 5.24
C ILE A 39 -1.80 -14.94 4.12
N SER A 40 -1.87 -16.26 4.30
CA SER A 40 -1.50 -17.24 3.27
C SER A 40 -2.41 -17.16 2.04
N ALA A 41 -3.69 -16.87 2.21
CA ALA A 41 -4.65 -16.71 1.13
C ALA A 41 -4.39 -15.45 0.26
N LEU A 42 -3.66 -14.45 0.78
CA LEU A 42 -3.29 -13.26 0.02
C LEU A 42 -2.17 -13.52 -1.02
N GLY A 43 -1.53 -14.67 -0.95
CA GLY A 43 -0.45 -15.04 -1.87
C GLY A 43 0.85 -14.27 -1.62
N ASN A 44 1.63 -14.07 -2.69
CA ASN A 44 2.92 -13.39 -2.60
C ASN A 44 2.73 -11.87 -2.44
N MET A 45 3.15 -11.34 -1.30
CA MET A 45 3.16 -9.91 -1.01
C MET A 45 4.58 -9.37 -1.07
N ARG A 46 4.71 -8.16 -1.60
CA ARG A 46 5.99 -7.45 -1.62
C ARG A 46 6.32 -6.95 -0.20
N SER A 47 7.52 -7.24 0.26
CA SER A 47 8.03 -6.77 1.54
C SER A 47 8.83 -5.48 1.39
N VAL A 48 8.72 -4.59 2.37
CA VAL A 48 9.52 -3.37 2.51
C VAL A 48 10.04 -3.26 3.93
N SER A 49 11.27 -2.80 4.09
CA SER A 49 11.85 -2.54 5.41
C SER A 49 11.90 -1.03 5.66
N VAL A 50 11.49 -0.62 6.86
CA VAL A 50 11.49 0.76 7.33
C VAL A 50 12.23 0.80 8.66
N GLY A 51 13.51 1.15 8.64
CA GLY A 51 14.39 0.95 9.80
C GLY A 51 14.49 -0.53 10.16
N ASN A 52 14.16 -0.86 11.40
CA ASN A 52 14.19 -2.24 11.91
C ASN A 52 12.86 -2.98 11.75
N ALA A 53 11.83 -2.33 11.21
CA ALA A 53 10.53 -2.94 10.99
C ALA A 53 10.37 -3.43 9.54
N THR A 54 9.75 -4.58 9.35
CA THR A 54 9.39 -5.11 8.03
C THR A 54 7.89 -5.11 7.88
N PHE A 55 7.43 -4.64 6.72
CA PHE A 55 6.02 -4.62 6.35
C PHE A 55 5.83 -5.35 5.04
N ARG A 56 4.65 -5.96 4.85
CA ARG A 56 4.22 -6.53 3.58
C ARG A 56 3.09 -5.70 3.01
N ILE A 57 3.19 -5.32 1.75
CA ILE A 57 2.21 -4.50 1.05
C ILE A 57 1.04 -5.38 0.64
N LEU A 58 -0.18 -5.01 1.04
CA LEU A 58 -1.39 -5.76 0.69
C LEU A 58 -1.76 -5.57 -0.79
N PRO A 59 -2.31 -6.60 -1.47
CA PRO A 59 -2.57 -6.56 -2.92
C PRO A 59 -3.54 -5.45 -3.37
N SER A 60 -4.44 -5.00 -2.48
CA SER A 60 -5.40 -3.92 -2.75
C SER A 60 -4.82 -2.52 -2.61
N SER A 61 -3.53 -2.42 -2.29
CA SER A 61 -2.87 -1.12 -2.11
C SER A 61 -2.62 -0.46 -3.46
N SER A 62 -2.87 0.87 -3.53
CA SER A 62 -2.48 1.68 -4.69
C SER A 62 -0.96 1.84 -4.74
N ALA A 63 -0.41 2.16 -5.92
CA ALA A 63 1.02 2.39 -6.06
C ALA A 63 1.52 3.49 -5.12
N ALA A 64 0.76 4.60 -5.00
CA ALA A 64 1.15 5.79 -4.23
C ALA A 64 1.02 5.64 -2.71
N GLY A 65 0.26 4.66 -2.24
CA GLY A 65 0.03 4.43 -0.82
C GLY A 65 -1.02 3.33 -0.62
N GLY A 66 -1.10 2.76 0.57
CA GLY A 66 -2.07 1.72 0.81
C GLY A 66 -1.87 0.96 2.10
N ASN A 67 -2.57 -0.16 2.18
CA ASN A 67 -2.53 -1.00 3.35
C ASN A 67 -1.29 -1.89 3.37
N VAL A 68 -0.70 -2.01 4.54
CA VAL A 68 0.44 -2.88 4.83
C VAL A 68 0.12 -3.73 6.05
N ILE A 69 0.80 -4.85 6.20
CA ILE A 69 0.76 -5.64 7.43
C ILE A 69 2.16 -5.73 8.04
N ASN A 70 2.24 -5.66 9.36
CA ASN A 70 3.49 -5.90 10.09
C ASN A 70 3.75 -7.41 10.25
N ASP A 71 4.81 -7.77 10.96
CA ASP A 71 5.19 -9.13 11.30
C ASP A 71 4.14 -9.87 12.15
N GLN A 72 3.33 -9.14 12.93
CA GLN A 72 2.22 -9.69 13.73
C GLN A 72 0.92 -9.82 12.93
N GLY A 73 0.92 -9.53 11.63
CA GLY A 73 -0.28 -9.57 10.79
C GLY A 73 -1.23 -8.39 11.00
N LYS A 74 -0.83 -7.35 11.75
CA LYS A 74 -1.66 -6.17 12.01
C LYS A 74 -1.69 -5.25 10.81
N ILE A 75 -2.90 -4.86 10.40
CA ILE A 75 -3.12 -3.98 9.26
C ILE A 75 -2.83 -2.54 9.65
N GLY A 76 -1.95 -1.91 8.88
CA GLY A 76 -1.67 -0.48 8.94
C GLY A 76 -1.84 0.18 7.58
N ARG A 77 -1.76 1.50 7.55
CA ARG A 77 -1.79 2.32 6.34
C ARG A 77 -0.52 3.14 6.21
N CYS A 78 0.09 3.09 5.04
CA CYS A 78 1.27 3.86 4.65
C CYS A 78 0.93 4.69 3.42
N GLU A 79 1.02 6.01 3.52
CA GLU A 79 0.71 6.93 2.40
C GLU A 79 1.93 7.23 1.52
N GLY A 80 3.10 6.69 1.86
CA GLY A 80 4.33 6.95 1.12
C GLY A 80 4.94 8.34 1.40
N ASP A 81 4.53 9.00 2.48
CA ASP A 81 5.10 10.29 2.91
C ASP A 81 6.32 10.07 3.79
N VAL A 82 7.48 10.56 3.38
CA VAL A 82 8.69 10.62 4.21
C VAL A 82 8.78 11.99 4.88
N LEU A 83 8.90 12.00 6.20
CA LEU A 83 9.06 13.21 7.01
C LEU A 83 10.52 13.36 7.41
N ILE A 84 11.08 14.54 7.18
CA ILE A 84 12.47 14.91 7.55
C ILE A 84 12.40 16.11 8.47
N SER A 85 12.98 15.99 9.65
CA SER A 85 13.06 17.07 10.65
C SER A 85 14.38 17.01 11.42
N GLY A 86 14.65 18.04 12.25
CA GLY A 86 15.89 18.10 13.06
C GLY A 86 17.08 18.75 12.35
N ILE A 87 16.98 19.04 11.05
CA ILE A 87 17.98 19.75 10.24
C ILE A 87 17.35 20.97 9.56
N SER A 88 18.15 21.78 8.87
CA SER A 88 17.61 22.92 8.11
C SER A 88 16.81 22.42 6.90
N ILE A 89 15.83 23.23 6.47
CA ILE A 89 15.02 22.94 5.31
C ILE A 89 15.86 22.80 4.05
N ASP A 90 16.90 23.61 3.90
CA ASP A 90 17.80 23.59 2.74
C ASP A 90 18.66 22.31 2.71
N GLN A 91 19.12 21.85 3.86
CA GLN A 91 19.81 20.55 3.97
C GLN A 91 18.87 19.40 3.58
N ALA A 92 17.62 19.42 4.08
CA ALA A 92 16.62 18.41 3.73
C ALA A 92 16.33 18.42 2.22
N LYS A 93 16.12 19.59 1.62
CA LYS A 93 15.88 19.72 0.16
C LYS A 93 17.08 19.25 -0.66
N SER A 94 18.30 19.59 -0.25
CA SER A 94 19.52 19.15 -0.95
C SER A 94 19.67 17.63 -0.92
N ALA A 95 19.36 17.00 0.20
CA ALA A 95 19.39 15.53 0.33
C ALA A 95 18.32 14.80 -0.51
N LEU A 96 17.27 15.51 -0.92
CA LEU A 96 16.18 14.96 -1.75
C LEU A 96 16.48 15.00 -3.25
N VAL A 97 17.52 15.69 -3.69
CA VAL A 97 17.87 15.82 -5.13
C VAL A 97 17.99 14.47 -5.84
N PRO A 98 18.62 13.42 -5.26
CA PRO A 98 18.74 12.12 -5.94
C PRO A 98 17.39 11.39 -6.15
N TYR A 99 16.33 11.80 -5.46
CA TYR A 99 15.02 11.13 -5.45
C TYR A 99 13.97 11.85 -6.27
N GLN A 100 14.28 12.97 -6.93
CA GLN A 100 13.29 13.82 -7.60
C GLN A 100 12.40 13.07 -8.60
N ALA A 101 12.93 12.07 -9.30
CA ALA A 101 12.17 11.27 -10.26
C ALA A 101 11.03 10.45 -9.62
N SER A 102 11.15 10.11 -8.33
CA SER A 102 10.16 9.34 -7.57
C SER A 102 9.29 10.21 -6.66
N ILE A 103 9.54 11.53 -6.60
CA ILE A 103 8.79 12.46 -5.76
C ILE A 103 7.57 12.97 -6.51
N VAL A 104 6.39 12.82 -5.89
CA VAL A 104 5.11 13.35 -6.40
C VAL A 104 4.84 14.76 -5.87
N SER A 105 5.14 15.00 -4.61
CA SER A 105 4.92 16.31 -3.98
C SER A 105 5.84 16.53 -2.78
N THR A 106 6.14 17.80 -2.50
CA THR A 106 6.91 18.23 -1.33
C THR A 106 6.15 19.32 -0.62
N LYS A 107 6.02 19.20 0.71
CA LYS A 107 5.43 20.20 1.60
C LYS A 107 6.47 20.62 2.63
N VAL A 108 6.58 21.92 2.86
CA VAL A 108 7.49 22.51 3.83
C VAL A 108 6.67 23.11 4.98
N TYR A 109 7.04 22.74 6.20
CA TYR A 109 6.44 23.26 7.43
C TYR A 109 7.51 24.08 8.17
N GLU A 110 7.60 25.37 7.83
CA GLU A 110 8.64 26.30 8.31
C GLU A 110 8.70 26.36 9.84
N SER A 111 7.53 26.51 10.50
CA SER A 111 7.43 26.58 11.95
C SER A 111 7.90 25.33 12.68
N LEU A 112 7.81 24.16 12.01
CA LEU A 112 8.22 22.86 12.56
C LEU A 112 9.63 22.46 12.09
N LYS A 113 10.27 23.23 11.22
CA LYS A 113 11.52 22.88 10.53
C LYS A 113 11.43 21.46 9.97
N MET A 114 10.34 21.18 9.24
CA MET A 114 10.02 19.85 8.72
C MET A 114 9.72 19.92 7.23
N VAL A 115 10.21 18.91 6.50
CA VAL A 115 9.86 18.68 5.09
C VAL A 115 9.12 17.34 5.00
N SER A 116 7.95 17.34 4.37
CA SER A 116 7.20 16.14 4.03
C SER A 116 7.27 15.91 2.54
N VAL A 117 7.67 14.70 2.15
CA VAL A 117 7.86 14.34 0.74
C VAL A 117 7.05 13.09 0.44
N ARG A 118 6.13 13.19 -0.51
CA ARG A 118 5.35 12.06 -1.02
C ARG A 118 6.05 11.41 -2.18
N PHE A 119 6.27 10.13 -2.08
CA PHE A 119 6.82 9.30 -3.15
C PHE A 119 5.72 8.66 -4.00
N SER A 120 6.06 8.27 -5.21
CA SER A 120 5.15 7.62 -6.16
C SER A 120 4.69 6.23 -5.71
N ASN A 121 5.45 5.58 -4.83
CA ASN A 121 5.10 4.29 -4.25
C ASN A 121 5.77 4.07 -2.89
N ILE A 122 5.24 3.11 -2.12
CA ILE A 122 5.70 2.79 -0.76
C ILE A 122 7.15 2.26 -0.76
N VAL A 123 7.56 1.55 -1.80
CA VAL A 123 8.91 0.95 -1.88
C VAL A 123 9.96 2.03 -2.03
N ASP A 124 9.73 2.99 -2.93
CA ASP A 124 10.64 4.13 -3.11
C ASP A 124 10.70 5.00 -1.85
N ALA A 125 9.55 5.21 -1.19
CA ALA A 125 9.49 5.91 0.09
C ALA A 125 10.32 5.20 1.18
N ALA A 126 10.20 3.88 1.29
CA ALA A 126 10.96 3.09 2.28
C ALA A 126 12.47 3.11 2.00
N ASN A 127 12.86 2.96 0.74
CA ASN A 127 14.26 3.03 0.33
C ASN A 127 14.85 4.42 0.57
N ALA A 128 14.12 5.48 0.17
CA ALA A 128 14.54 6.86 0.40
C ALA A 128 14.67 7.15 1.91
N ARG A 129 13.69 6.74 2.71
CA ARG A 129 13.74 6.88 4.17
C ARG A 129 14.99 6.24 4.77
N ASN A 130 15.30 5.01 4.39
CA ASN A 130 16.45 4.29 4.93
C ASN A 130 17.78 4.95 4.51
N ASN A 131 17.92 5.31 3.25
CA ASN A 131 19.12 5.99 2.75
C ASN A 131 19.30 7.37 3.36
N LEU A 132 18.24 8.17 3.48
CA LEU A 132 18.27 9.48 4.11
C LEU A 132 18.63 9.38 5.60
N ALA A 133 18.08 8.41 6.33
CA ALA A 133 18.42 8.20 7.72
C ALA A 133 19.91 7.85 7.92
N ASN A 134 20.51 7.14 6.97
CA ASN A 134 21.94 6.81 7.01
C ASN A 134 22.84 7.98 6.60
N SER A 135 22.39 8.81 5.65
CA SER A 135 23.18 9.94 5.15
C SER A 135 23.04 11.22 5.98
N LEU A 136 21.99 11.32 6.80
CA LEU A 136 21.66 12.47 7.62
C LEU A 136 21.54 12.04 9.10
N PRO A 137 22.65 11.75 9.80
CA PRO A 137 22.61 11.22 11.17
C PRO A 137 21.95 12.16 12.17
N ASP A 138 21.99 13.48 11.92
CA ASP A 138 21.38 14.50 12.77
C ASP A 138 19.89 14.73 12.47
N ALA A 139 19.38 14.16 11.37
CA ALA A 139 17.98 14.28 10.99
C ALA A 139 17.13 13.15 11.57
N ARG A 140 15.91 13.50 11.94
CA ARG A 140 14.86 12.51 12.15
C ARG A 140 14.12 12.24 10.84
N VAL A 141 14.35 11.07 10.25
CA VAL A 141 13.71 10.65 9.00
C VAL A 141 12.70 9.54 9.31
N THR A 142 11.42 9.78 9.00
CA THR A 142 10.32 8.88 9.35
C THR A 142 9.44 8.60 8.13
N LEU A 143 9.01 7.35 7.97
CA LEU A 143 7.93 6.94 7.06
C LEU A 143 6.78 6.46 7.95
N PRO A 144 5.72 7.26 8.14
CA PRO A 144 4.64 6.90 9.05
C PRO A 144 3.84 5.70 8.54
N VAL A 145 3.57 4.74 9.45
CA VAL A 145 2.58 3.68 9.26
C VAL A 145 1.55 3.82 10.38
N ILE A 146 0.29 4.02 10.00
CA ILE A 146 -0.82 4.27 10.92
C ILE A 146 -1.60 2.98 11.13
N PHE A 147 -1.75 2.52 12.37
CA PHE A 147 -2.49 1.30 12.73
C PHE A 147 -3.86 1.58 13.37
N SER A 148 -4.19 2.84 13.62
CA SER A 148 -5.49 3.26 14.15
C SER A 148 -5.77 4.69 13.71
N LEU A 149 -7.03 4.99 13.43
CA LEU A 149 -7.44 6.38 13.22
C LEU A 149 -7.54 7.09 14.57
N PRO A 150 -7.25 8.41 14.63
CA PRO A 150 -7.51 9.20 15.83
C PRO A 150 -8.98 9.07 16.20
N LYS A 151 -9.28 8.78 17.47
CA LYS A 151 -10.67 8.83 17.96
C LYS A 151 -11.14 10.28 17.87
N LYS A 152 -12.24 10.51 17.19
CA LYS A 152 -12.94 11.82 17.29
C LYS A 152 -13.34 12.01 18.75
N GLN A 153 -12.81 13.04 19.36
CA GLN A 153 -13.26 13.54 20.65
C GLN A 153 -14.56 14.31 20.45
#